data_71b966df461cadd48f218a64efc9ec02
#
_entry.id   71b966df461cadd48f218a64efc9ec02
#
_cell.length_a   1.000
_cell.length_b   1.000
_cell.length_c   1.000
_cell.angle_alpha   90.00
_cell.angle_beta   90.00
_cell.angle_gamma   90.00
#
_symmetry.space_group_name_H-M   'P 1'
#
loop_
_entity.id
_entity.type
_entity.pdbx_description
1 polymer ?
#
loop_
_entity_poly.entity_id
_entity_poly.type
_entity_poly.pdbx_seq_one_letter_code
_entity_poly.pdbx_strand_id
1 'polypeptide(L)'
;MEWAQQVCLKDTQVKISSEFSIIKKYLSGIGTSYLKTNGVELSVGDDCAVLATKSKLLISTDTSVVGVHFLKSMPAKAVAYRAVATALSDIAAMGGQPVAFSLSLVMPNFKSDWMRDFRRGLQKISKEFKLPLIGGDLSKGPLQVGITVLGKPRKKIILRSNAKP
;
A
#
# COMPACT_ATOMS: atom_id res chain seq x y z
N MET A 1 -25.19 -12.34 -3.67
CA MET A 1 -24.01 -12.52 -4.56
C MET A 1 -24.21 -11.94 -5.98
N GLU A 2 -25.26 -11.18 -6.25
CA GLU A 2 -25.56 -10.62 -7.60
C GLU A 2 -25.01 -9.21 -7.85
N TRP A 3 -24.73 -8.42 -6.83
CA TRP A 3 -24.27 -7.04 -7.02
C TRP A 3 -22.82 -6.92 -7.52
N ALA A 4 -21.95 -7.90 -7.20
CA ALA A 4 -20.55 -7.89 -7.65
C ALA A 4 -20.38 -8.22 -9.14
N GLN A 5 -21.37 -8.85 -9.76
CA GLN A 5 -21.35 -9.19 -11.18
C GLN A 5 -21.92 -8.09 -12.10
N GLN A 6 -22.70 -7.16 -11.59
CA GLN A 6 -23.32 -6.09 -12.39
C GLN A 6 -22.45 -4.85 -12.59
N VAL A 7 -21.39 -4.65 -11.81
CA VAL A 7 -20.47 -3.51 -11.95
C VAL A 7 -19.35 -3.77 -12.97
N CYS A 8 -19.19 -5.00 -13.43
CA CYS A 8 -18.08 -5.41 -14.29
C CYS A 8 -18.39 -5.48 -15.79
N LEU A 9 -19.59 -5.11 -16.25
CA LEU A 9 -19.97 -5.26 -17.64
C LEU A 9 -20.55 -3.97 -18.24
N LYS A 10 -19.69 -3.06 -18.68
CA LYS A 10 -19.80 -2.32 -19.94
C LYS A 10 -18.63 -1.34 -20.08
N ASP A 11 -17.92 -1.50 -21.21
CA ASP A 11 -16.92 -0.59 -21.77
C ASP A 11 -15.59 -0.45 -21.01
N THR A 12 -14.79 -1.46 -21.11
CA THR A 12 -13.38 -1.33 -21.56
C THR A 12 -12.80 -2.71 -21.74
N GLN A 13 -12.52 -3.13 -22.96
CA GLN A 13 -11.54 -4.17 -23.26
C GLN A 13 -10.13 -3.66 -22.90
N VAL A 14 -9.89 -3.34 -21.64
CA VAL A 14 -8.54 -3.29 -21.10
C VAL A 14 -8.19 -4.75 -20.81
N LYS A 15 -7.22 -5.27 -21.56
CA LYS A 15 -6.71 -6.63 -21.39
C LYS A 15 -6.55 -6.94 -19.90
N ILE A 16 -7.47 -7.70 -19.31
CA ILE A 16 -7.42 -8.19 -17.91
C ILE A 16 -6.06 -8.88 -17.65
N SER A 17 -5.48 -9.50 -18.69
CA SER A 17 -4.11 -10.02 -18.65
C SER A 17 -3.03 -8.98 -18.37
N SER A 18 -3.27 -7.67 -18.57
CA SER A 18 -2.28 -6.62 -18.33
C SER A 18 -2.19 -6.22 -16.86
N GLU A 19 -3.30 -6.13 -16.13
CA GLU A 19 -3.32 -5.75 -14.71
C GLU A 19 -2.65 -6.83 -13.84
N PHE A 20 -3.09 -8.07 -13.92
CA PHE A 20 -2.47 -9.18 -13.20
C PHE A 20 -0.99 -9.35 -13.54
N SER A 21 -0.60 -9.13 -14.79
CA SER A 21 0.81 -9.18 -15.17
C SER A 21 1.63 -8.04 -14.58
N ILE A 22 1.05 -6.85 -14.44
CA ILE A 22 1.67 -5.70 -13.77
C ILE A 22 1.83 -6.00 -12.28
N ILE A 23 0.77 -6.45 -11.62
CA ILE A 23 0.80 -6.83 -10.20
C ILE A 23 1.87 -7.89 -9.96
N LYS A 24 1.85 -8.98 -10.73
CA LYS A 24 2.84 -10.06 -10.62
C LYS A 24 4.27 -9.58 -10.82
N LYS A 25 4.52 -8.73 -11.81
CA LYS A 25 5.87 -8.28 -12.17
C LYS A 25 6.42 -7.21 -11.23
N TYR A 26 5.59 -6.26 -10.78
CA TYR A 26 6.06 -5.04 -10.11
C TYR A 26 5.65 -4.94 -8.65
N LEU A 27 4.58 -5.58 -8.23
CA LEU A 27 4.04 -5.43 -6.88
C LEU A 27 4.15 -6.70 -6.03
N SER A 28 4.10 -7.90 -6.64
CA SER A 28 4.32 -9.13 -5.88
C SER A 28 5.78 -9.26 -5.39
N GLY A 29 5.97 -9.97 -4.30
CA GLY A 29 7.27 -10.23 -3.71
C GLY A 29 7.85 -9.07 -2.87
N ILE A 30 7.11 -7.96 -2.68
CA ILE A 30 7.55 -6.86 -1.83
C ILE A 30 7.39 -7.25 -0.37
N GLY A 31 8.51 -7.41 0.34
CA GLY A 31 8.54 -7.73 1.76
C GLY A 31 8.05 -9.14 2.12
N THR A 32 7.98 -10.08 1.18
CA THR A 32 7.50 -11.46 1.43
C THR A 32 8.28 -12.18 2.53
N SER A 33 9.55 -11.87 2.74
CA SER A 33 10.35 -12.39 3.84
C SER A 33 9.84 -11.99 5.24
N TYR A 34 8.98 -10.99 5.33
CA TYR A 34 8.43 -10.48 6.58
C TYR A 34 7.01 -10.96 6.88
N LEU A 35 6.35 -11.69 5.97
CA LEU A 35 4.96 -12.14 6.13
C LEU A 35 4.76 -12.91 7.43
N LYS A 36 5.49 -14.00 7.61
CA LYS A 36 5.38 -14.87 8.80
C LYS A 36 5.65 -14.11 10.11
N THR A 37 6.69 -13.29 10.13
CA THR A 37 7.07 -12.51 11.33
C THR A 37 6.00 -11.49 11.71
N ASN A 38 5.27 -10.98 10.72
CA ASN A 38 4.22 -9.98 10.92
C ASN A 38 2.82 -10.57 11.06
N GLY A 39 2.69 -11.91 11.07
CA GLY A 39 1.41 -12.59 11.21
C GLY A 39 0.53 -12.51 9.96
N VAL A 40 1.14 -12.37 8.79
CA VAL A 40 0.43 -12.42 7.51
C VAL A 40 0.46 -13.86 7.00
N GLU A 41 -0.71 -14.46 6.87
CA GLU A 41 -0.89 -15.85 6.39
C GLU A 41 -1.09 -15.89 4.88
N LEU A 42 -1.78 -14.89 4.33
CA LEU A 42 -2.03 -14.72 2.89
C LEU A 42 -1.78 -13.27 2.49
N SER A 43 -1.12 -13.05 1.36
CA SER A 43 -0.81 -11.71 0.83
C SER A 43 -1.23 -11.58 -0.63
N VAL A 44 -0.57 -10.71 -1.40
CA VAL A 44 -0.86 -10.48 -2.84
C VAL A 44 -1.00 -11.79 -3.63
N GLY A 45 -2.11 -11.97 -4.31
CA GLY A 45 -2.38 -13.14 -5.17
C GLY A 45 -3.77 -13.74 -5.01
N ASP A 46 -4.55 -13.27 -4.04
CA ASP A 46 -5.94 -13.65 -3.82
C ASP A 46 -6.78 -12.40 -3.58
N ASP A 47 -8.11 -12.53 -3.46
CA ASP A 47 -9.06 -11.42 -3.30
C ASP A 47 -8.80 -10.61 -2.02
N CYS A 48 -8.35 -11.27 -0.95
CA CYS A 48 -8.07 -10.64 0.34
C CYS A 48 -6.74 -11.13 0.92
N ALA A 49 -6.09 -10.27 1.70
CA ALA A 49 -5.02 -10.69 2.60
C ALA A 49 -5.59 -11.27 3.89
N VAL A 50 -4.88 -12.24 4.48
CA VAL A 50 -5.23 -12.84 5.77
C VAL A 50 -4.17 -12.49 6.80
N LEU A 51 -4.58 -11.83 7.88
CA LEU A 51 -3.72 -11.51 9.02
C LEU A 51 -4.21 -12.23 10.28
N ALA A 52 -3.33 -13.03 10.86
CA ALA A 52 -3.54 -13.60 12.20
C ALA A 52 -3.06 -12.59 13.25
N THR A 53 -3.99 -12.00 13.99
CA THR A 53 -3.64 -11.05 15.06
C THR A 53 -4.42 -11.37 16.35
N LYS A 54 -3.70 -11.36 17.47
CA LYS A 54 -4.29 -11.45 18.82
C LYS A 54 -4.32 -10.10 19.55
N SER A 55 -3.83 -9.05 18.92
CA SER A 55 -3.72 -7.70 19.50
C SER A 55 -4.63 -6.70 18.78
N LYS A 56 -4.83 -5.53 19.41
CA LYS A 56 -5.48 -4.38 18.75
C LYS A 56 -4.70 -4.01 17.49
N LEU A 57 -5.41 -3.63 16.43
CA LEU A 57 -4.83 -3.08 15.22
C LEU A 57 -4.98 -1.55 15.23
N LEU A 58 -3.92 -0.88 14.80
CA LEU A 58 -3.92 0.52 14.39
C LEU A 58 -4.00 0.51 12.86
N ILE A 59 -4.92 1.29 12.31
CA ILE A 59 -5.12 1.36 10.85
C ILE A 59 -5.17 2.84 10.49
N SER A 60 -4.38 3.23 9.49
CA SER A 60 -4.44 4.56 8.88
C SER A 60 -4.38 4.45 7.36
N THR A 61 -5.01 5.40 6.67
CA THR A 61 -4.97 5.50 5.22
C THR A 61 -4.61 6.91 4.81
N ASP A 62 -3.59 7.02 3.97
CA ASP A 62 -3.12 8.26 3.38
C ASP A 62 -3.17 8.19 1.85
N THR A 63 -3.56 9.29 1.21
CA THR A 63 -3.54 9.41 -0.24
C THR A 63 -2.63 10.56 -0.69
N SER A 64 -1.66 10.25 -1.53
CA SER A 64 -0.78 11.21 -2.17
C SER A 64 -1.21 11.46 -3.61
N VAL A 65 -1.53 12.71 -3.94
CA VAL A 65 -2.01 13.15 -5.26
C VAL A 65 -0.94 14.00 -5.94
N VAL A 66 -0.67 13.72 -7.22
CA VAL A 66 0.25 14.53 -8.03
C VAL A 66 -0.23 15.98 -8.14
N GLY A 67 0.69 16.93 -8.05
CA GLY A 67 0.39 18.36 -8.07
C GLY A 67 -0.12 18.93 -6.73
N VAL A 68 -0.49 18.07 -5.78
CA VAL A 68 -0.91 18.46 -4.42
C VAL A 68 0.14 18.05 -3.40
N HIS A 69 0.45 16.76 -3.35
CA HIS A 69 1.35 16.18 -2.34
C HIS A 69 2.77 15.93 -2.87
N PHE A 70 2.93 15.85 -4.19
CA PHE A 70 4.23 15.70 -4.85
C PHE A 70 4.22 16.28 -6.27
N LEU A 71 5.37 16.70 -6.75
CA LEU A 71 5.53 17.26 -8.09
C LEU A 71 5.49 16.16 -9.15
N LYS A 72 4.98 16.47 -10.33
CA LYS A 72 4.98 15.56 -11.49
C LYS A 72 6.38 15.10 -11.90
N SER A 73 7.40 15.91 -11.62
CA SER A 73 8.83 15.62 -11.89
C SER A 73 9.48 14.73 -10.83
N MET A 74 8.79 14.44 -9.71
CA MET A 74 9.38 13.62 -8.64
C MET A 74 9.67 12.20 -9.15
N PRO A 75 10.87 11.65 -8.92
CA PRO A 75 11.19 10.26 -9.28
C PRO A 75 10.23 9.26 -8.65
N ALA A 76 9.78 8.26 -9.41
CA ALA A 76 8.78 7.30 -8.95
C ALA A 76 9.19 6.56 -7.67
N LYS A 77 10.48 6.25 -7.49
CA LYS A 77 11.01 5.66 -6.25
C LYS A 77 10.81 6.57 -5.04
N ALA A 78 10.92 7.89 -5.22
CA ALA A 78 10.71 8.85 -4.14
C ALA A 78 9.22 9.00 -3.81
N VAL A 79 8.35 8.99 -4.84
CA VAL A 79 6.90 8.97 -4.67
C VAL A 79 6.46 7.77 -3.85
N ALA A 80 6.90 6.56 -4.23
CA ALA A 80 6.58 5.31 -3.53
C ALA A 80 7.05 5.33 -2.06
N TYR A 81 8.31 5.69 -1.84
CA TYR A 81 8.89 5.75 -0.50
C TYR A 81 8.14 6.74 0.39
N ARG A 82 7.92 7.97 -0.13
CA ARG A 82 7.24 9.03 0.61
C ARG A 82 5.80 8.65 0.97
N ALA A 83 5.04 8.11 0.03
CA ALA A 83 3.64 7.73 0.27
C ALA A 83 3.51 6.74 1.45
N VAL A 84 4.36 5.71 1.48
CA VAL A 84 4.35 4.75 2.60
C VAL A 84 4.87 5.41 3.88
N ALA A 85 5.94 6.22 3.83
CA ALA A 85 6.52 6.87 5.00
C ALA A 85 5.51 7.82 5.68
N THR A 86 4.71 8.55 4.89
CA THR A 86 3.66 9.44 5.41
C THR A 86 2.62 8.64 6.20
N ALA A 87 2.08 7.56 5.62
CA ALA A 87 1.12 6.69 6.31
C ALA A 87 1.72 6.04 7.58
N LEU A 88 3.01 5.68 7.55
CA LEU A 88 3.71 5.12 8.71
C LEU A 88 3.86 6.12 9.86
N SER A 89 3.88 7.42 9.56
CA SER A 89 3.98 8.45 10.60
C SER A 89 2.80 8.43 11.58
N ASP A 90 1.60 8.07 11.11
CA ASP A 90 0.42 7.93 11.96
C ASP A 90 0.55 6.75 12.92
N ILE A 91 1.07 5.62 12.44
CA ILE A 91 1.35 4.47 13.31
C ILE A 91 2.39 4.84 14.38
N ALA A 92 3.43 5.58 13.98
CA ALA A 92 4.47 6.04 14.90
C ALA A 92 3.90 7.02 15.93
N ALA A 93 3.06 7.97 15.52
CA ALA A 93 2.41 8.93 16.41
C ALA A 93 1.54 8.26 17.49
N MET A 94 0.94 7.12 17.17
CA MET A 94 0.15 6.31 18.11
C MET A 94 1.00 5.35 18.96
N GLY A 95 2.34 5.41 18.87
CA GLY A 95 3.26 4.51 19.59
C GLY A 95 3.22 3.08 19.05
N GLY A 96 2.82 2.90 17.81
CA GLY A 96 2.66 1.62 17.16
C GLY A 96 3.93 1.09 16.49
N GLN A 97 3.87 -0.19 16.15
CA GLN A 97 4.81 -0.87 15.27
C GLN A 97 4.07 -1.26 14.00
N PRO A 98 4.56 -0.90 12.81
CA PRO A 98 3.92 -1.29 11.57
C PRO A 98 3.99 -2.80 11.37
N VAL A 99 2.96 -3.35 10.72
CA VAL A 99 2.77 -4.79 10.47
C VAL A 99 2.72 -5.09 8.98
N ALA A 100 1.94 -4.31 8.23
CA ALA A 100 1.74 -4.51 6.80
C ALA A 100 1.21 -3.24 6.15
N PHE A 101 1.24 -3.18 4.82
CA PHE A 101 0.53 -2.13 4.07
C PHE A 101 -0.13 -2.68 2.82
N SER A 102 -1.19 -2.02 2.38
CA SER A 102 -1.80 -2.19 1.06
C SER A 102 -1.63 -0.93 0.22
N LEU A 103 -1.67 -1.08 -1.10
CA LEU A 103 -1.42 -0.02 -2.08
C LEU A 103 -2.60 0.11 -3.02
N SER A 104 -3.25 1.28 -3.05
CA SER A 104 -4.13 1.67 -4.15
C SER A 104 -3.37 2.63 -5.08
N LEU A 105 -3.05 2.18 -6.28
CA LEU A 105 -2.30 2.95 -7.27
C LEU A 105 -3.18 3.30 -8.45
N VAL A 106 -3.45 4.59 -8.64
CA VAL A 106 -4.15 5.11 -9.81
C VAL A 106 -3.14 5.81 -10.70
N MET A 107 -3.13 5.49 -12.01
CA MET A 107 -2.23 6.12 -12.97
C MET A 107 -2.88 6.32 -14.33
N PRO A 108 -2.55 7.41 -15.05
CA PRO A 108 -3.18 7.70 -16.35
C PRO A 108 -2.76 6.71 -17.43
N ASN A 109 -1.49 6.31 -17.43
CA ASN A 109 -0.92 5.36 -18.38
C ASN A 109 0.13 4.49 -17.70
N PHE A 110 0.13 3.22 -18.03
CA PHE A 110 1.19 2.32 -17.60
C PHE A 110 2.50 2.63 -18.33
N LYS A 111 3.58 2.83 -17.55
CA LYS A 111 4.95 2.97 -18.05
C LYS A 111 5.86 2.03 -17.27
N SER A 112 6.47 1.06 -17.97
CA SER A 112 7.28 0.02 -17.33
C SER A 112 8.49 0.58 -16.57
N ASP A 113 9.12 1.67 -17.05
CA ASP A 113 10.25 2.30 -16.39
C ASP A 113 9.83 2.99 -15.09
N TRP A 114 8.70 3.70 -15.13
CA TRP A 114 8.12 4.32 -13.95
C TRP A 114 7.77 3.28 -12.87
N MET A 115 7.11 2.19 -13.28
CA MET A 115 6.77 1.09 -12.36
C MET A 115 7.98 0.37 -11.80
N ARG A 116 9.04 0.22 -12.59
CA ARG A 116 10.31 -0.37 -12.12
C ARG A 116 10.95 0.49 -11.05
N ASP A 117 10.97 1.80 -11.26
CA ASP A 117 11.51 2.75 -10.29
C ASP A 117 10.60 2.87 -9.05
N PHE A 118 9.28 2.90 -9.22
CA PHE A 118 8.29 2.88 -8.14
C PHE A 118 8.48 1.63 -7.24
N ARG A 119 8.63 0.45 -7.86
CA ARG A 119 8.94 -0.80 -7.13
C ARG A 119 10.20 -0.67 -6.27
N ARG A 120 11.27 -0.03 -6.78
CA ARG A 120 12.50 0.20 -6.01
C ARG A 120 12.24 1.02 -4.74
N GLY A 121 11.36 2.00 -4.82
CA GLY A 121 10.93 2.79 -3.67
C GLY A 121 10.18 1.96 -2.64
N LEU A 122 9.21 1.14 -3.08
CA LEU A 122 8.48 0.21 -2.21
C LEU A 122 9.42 -0.81 -1.55
N GLN A 123 10.35 -1.39 -2.31
CA GLN A 123 11.33 -2.34 -1.77
C GLN A 123 12.25 -1.70 -0.72
N LYS A 124 12.68 -0.46 -0.95
CA LYS A 124 13.53 0.27 0.00
C LYS A 124 12.82 0.43 1.35
N ILE A 125 11.59 0.98 1.34
CA ILE A 125 10.86 1.21 2.59
C ILE A 125 10.41 -0.08 3.26
N SER A 126 10.00 -1.08 2.46
CA SER A 126 9.67 -2.42 2.96
C SER A 126 10.85 -3.06 3.71
N LYS A 127 12.06 -2.95 3.17
CA LYS A 127 13.29 -3.46 3.81
C LYS A 127 13.61 -2.70 5.10
N GLU A 128 13.53 -1.37 5.07
CA GLU A 128 13.86 -0.49 6.18
C GLU A 128 12.95 -0.74 7.39
N PHE A 129 11.64 -0.86 7.16
CA PHE A 129 10.65 -1.06 8.22
C PHE A 129 10.24 -2.53 8.41
N LYS A 130 10.82 -3.48 7.65
CA LYS A 130 10.47 -4.92 7.65
C LYS A 130 8.98 -5.13 7.40
N LEU A 131 8.45 -4.48 6.38
CA LEU A 131 7.02 -4.27 6.14
C LEU A 131 6.59 -4.91 4.81
N PRO A 132 5.71 -5.94 4.81
CA PRO A 132 5.20 -6.54 3.59
C PRO A 132 4.09 -5.69 2.95
N LEU A 133 4.06 -5.65 1.61
CA LEU A 133 2.89 -5.28 0.84
C LEU A 133 1.96 -6.51 0.78
N ILE A 134 0.72 -6.36 1.23
CA ILE A 134 -0.21 -7.48 1.39
C ILE A 134 -1.37 -7.48 0.41
N GLY A 135 -1.54 -6.44 -0.37
CA GLY A 135 -2.64 -6.31 -1.33
C GLY A 135 -2.80 -4.90 -1.83
N GLY A 136 -3.92 -4.65 -2.51
CA GLY A 136 -4.28 -3.31 -2.98
C GLY A 136 -5.04 -3.35 -4.30
N ASP A 137 -5.02 -2.22 -4.99
CA ASP A 137 -5.73 -2.00 -6.25
C ASP A 137 -4.84 -1.28 -7.26
N LEU A 138 -5.08 -1.52 -8.54
CA LEU A 138 -4.42 -0.83 -9.65
C LEU A 138 -5.48 -0.33 -10.64
N SER A 139 -5.67 0.97 -10.69
CA SER A 139 -6.72 1.59 -11.47
C SER A 139 -6.17 2.61 -12.48
N LYS A 140 -6.95 2.91 -13.53
CA LYS A 140 -6.64 3.96 -14.49
C LYS A 140 -7.29 5.28 -14.08
N GLY A 141 -6.51 6.37 -14.04
CA GLY A 141 -6.98 7.71 -13.71
C GLY A 141 -5.85 8.68 -13.45
N PRO A 142 -6.10 9.88 -12.92
CA PRO A 142 -5.04 10.80 -12.50
C PRO A 142 -4.11 10.15 -11.48
N LEU A 143 -2.80 10.44 -11.59
CA LEU A 143 -1.80 9.78 -10.74
C LEU A 143 -2.03 10.08 -9.25
N GLN A 144 -2.31 9.05 -8.51
CA GLN A 144 -2.42 9.08 -7.04
C GLN A 144 -1.98 7.75 -6.42
N VAL A 145 -1.49 7.82 -5.21
CA VAL A 145 -0.98 6.68 -4.45
C VAL A 145 -1.69 6.68 -3.09
N GLY A 146 -2.60 5.75 -2.89
CA GLY A 146 -3.23 5.48 -1.62
C GLY A 146 -2.49 4.37 -0.87
N ILE A 147 -2.18 4.59 0.39
CA ILE A 147 -1.55 3.61 1.27
C ILE A 147 -2.44 3.39 2.48
N THR A 148 -2.85 2.17 2.70
CA THR A 148 -3.43 1.75 3.98
C THR A 148 -2.37 0.98 4.75
N VAL A 149 -2.00 1.47 5.92
CA VAL A 149 -1.02 0.84 6.80
C VAL A 149 -1.69 0.24 8.02
N LEU A 150 -1.23 -0.96 8.38
CA LEU A 150 -1.66 -1.67 9.57
C LEU A 150 -0.49 -1.72 10.57
N GLY A 151 -0.80 -1.49 11.82
CA GLY A 151 0.16 -1.55 12.92
C GLY A 151 -0.45 -2.19 14.16
N LYS A 152 0.39 -2.48 15.14
CA LYS A 152 -0.02 -2.92 16.48
C LYS A 152 0.61 -2.01 17.52
N PRO A 153 -0.07 -1.68 18.61
CA PRO A 153 0.53 -0.89 19.69
C PRO A 153 1.70 -1.66 20.31
N ARG A 154 2.81 -0.97 20.56
CA ARG A 154 3.97 -1.58 21.27
C ARG A 154 3.69 -1.72 22.76
N LYS A 155 3.05 -0.71 23.35
CA LYS A 155 2.70 -0.61 24.77
C LYS A 155 1.33 0.07 24.88
N LYS A 156 1.25 1.19 25.55
CA LYS A 156 0.06 2.03 25.63
C LYS A 156 -0.14 2.79 24.31
N ILE A 157 -1.38 2.85 23.83
CA ILE A 157 -1.75 3.68 22.68
C ILE A 157 -1.61 5.15 23.07
N ILE A 158 -0.90 5.93 22.27
CA ILE A 158 -0.73 7.37 22.43
C ILE A 158 -1.85 8.06 21.64
N LEU A 159 -2.57 8.95 22.28
CA LEU A 159 -3.65 9.74 21.68
C LEU A 159 -3.23 11.20 21.53
N ARG A 160 -3.74 11.88 20.52
CA ARG A 160 -3.51 13.34 20.34
C ARG A 160 -3.92 14.14 21.58
N SER A 161 -4.99 13.75 22.26
CA SER A 161 -5.47 14.37 23.49
C SER A 161 -4.51 14.25 24.68
N ASN A 162 -3.49 13.40 24.58
CA ASN A 162 -2.46 13.25 25.62
C ASN A 162 -1.31 14.28 25.48
N ALA A 163 -1.25 15.01 24.37
CA ALA A 163 -0.27 16.08 24.18
C ALA A 163 -0.56 17.21 25.17
N LYS A 164 0.49 17.66 25.86
CA LYS A 164 0.45 18.82 26.75
C LYS A 164 1.31 19.92 26.13
N PRO A 165 0.94 21.21 26.29
CA PRO A 165 1.79 22.31 25.87
C PRO A 165 3.13 22.29 26.59
#